data_41fb25120211fba12818128e2d1120e4
#
_entry.id   41fb25120211fba12818128e2d1120e4
#
_cell.length_a   1.000
_cell.length_b   1.000
_cell.length_c   1.000
_cell.angle_alpha   90.00
_cell.angle_beta   90.00
_cell.angle_gamma   90.00
#
_symmetry.space_group_name_H-M   'P 1'
#
loop_
_entity.id
_entity.type
_entity.pdbx_description
1 polymer ?
#
loop_
_entity_poly.entity_id
_entity_poly.type
_entity_poly.pdbx_seq_one_letter_code
_entity_poly.pdbx_strand_id
1 'polypeptide(L)'
;MRILISNDDGVSAPGLAALYAALADYTECVVIAPDQDKSGASSSLTLDRPLHPQTLANGFISLNGTPTDCVHLGLNGLLEREPDMVVSGINLGANLGDDVLYSGTVAAALEGRFLQRPSFAFSFLSRQPDNLATAAHYARLLVEAHEQLDLPPRTVLNVNIPNLPLEHIRGIQLTRLGHRARAAAPIRVVDPRGRAGYWIAAAGDAEDGGAGTDFHAVMQGYVSITPLRLDRTYQDGFSSLNTWLEGLH
;
A
#
# COMPACT_ATOMS: atom_id res chain seq x y z
N MET A 1 4.11 -21.41 -6.53
CA MET A 1 4.28 -19.96 -6.28
C MET A 1 4.35 -19.73 -4.78
N ARG A 2 5.14 -18.78 -4.33
CA ARG A 2 5.25 -18.37 -2.93
C ARG A 2 5.03 -16.86 -2.81
N ILE A 3 4.11 -16.42 -1.95
CA ILE A 3 3.79 -15.01 -1.76
C ILE A 3 4.30 -14.54 -0.40
N LEU A 4 4.99 -13.39 -0.38
CA LEU A 4 5.25 -12.63 0.84
C LEU A 4 4.11 -11.64 1.07
N ILE A 5 3.42 -11.80 2.20
CA ILE A 5 2.35 -10.92 2.64
C ILE A 5 2.87 -9.99 3.73
N SER A 6 2.56 -8.68 3.61
CA SER A 6 2.86 -7.67 4.62
C SER A 6 1.71 -6.65 4.74
N ASN A 7 1.80 -5.73 5.68
CA ASN A 7 0.86 -4.59 5.84
C ASN A 7 1.51 -3.47 6.66
N ASP A 8 0.78 -2.40 6.93
CA ASP A 8 1.16 -1.33 7.87
C ASP A 8 0.28 -1.26 9.13
N ASP A 9 -0.88 -1.89 9.15
CA ASP A 9 -1.75 -1.98 10.33
C ASP A 9 -1.21 -2.92 11.42
N GLY A 10 -0.18 -3.72 11.12
CA GLY A 10 0.49 -4.64 12.05
C GLY A 10 0.07 -6.10 11.90
N VAL A 11 0.90 -7.00 12.47
CA VAL A 11 0.80 -8.46 12.31
C VAL A 11 -0.51 -9.07 12.84
N SER A 12 -1.20 -8.40 13.76
CA SER A 12 -2.48 -8.82 14.33
C SER A 12 -3.70 -8.17 13.66
N ALA A 13 -3.51 -7.39 12.62
CA ALA A 13 -4.59 -6.66 11.96
C ALA A 13 -5.57 -7.60 11.24
N PRO A 14 -6.89 -7.33 11.32
CA PRO A 14 -7.90 -8.18 10.68
C PRO A 14 -7.79 -8.20 9.16
N GLY A 15 -7.34 -7.11 8.53
CA GLY A 15 -7.10 -7.05 7.10
C GLY A 15 -5.99 -7.98 6.63
N LEU A 16 -4.89 -8.08 7.40
CA LEU A 16 -3.80 -9.02 7.14
C LEU A 16 -4.29 -10.48 7.24
N ALA A 17 -5.05 -10.78 8.29
CA ALA A 17 -5.62 -12.11 8.49
C ALA A 17 -6.59 -12.49 7.36
N ALA A 18 -7.42 -11.55 6.90
CA ALA A 18 -8.34 -11.76 5.78
C ALA A 18 -7.60 -12.00 4.45
N LEU A 19 -6.53 -11.24 4.20
CA LEU A 19 -5.69 -11.41 3.02
C LEU A 19 -4.99 -12.78 3.01
N TYR A 20 -4.39 -13.15 4.14
CA TYR A 20 -3.77 -14.47 4.30
C TYR A 20 -4.79 -15.59 4.08
N ALA A 21 -5.94 -15.53 4.73
CA ALA A 21 -6.99 -16.55 4.59
C ALA A 21 -7.49 -16.68 3.15
N ALA A 22 -7.57 -15.58 2.40
CA ALA A 22 -7.99 -15.59 1.01
C ALA A 22 -6.96 -16.24 0.06
N LEU A 23 -5.67 -16.24 0.41
CA LEU A 23 -4.60 -16.71 -0.47
C LEU A 23 -4.00 -18.06 -0.06
N ALA A 24 -4.13 -18.45 1.20
CA ALA A 24 -3.41 -19.59 1.79
C ALA A 24 -3.79 -20.96 1.21
N ASP A 25 -4.99 -21.11 0.65
CA ASP A 25 -5.42 -22.34 -0.03
C ASP A 25 -5.04 -22.37 -1.53
N TYR A 26 -4.68 -21.22 -2.07
CA TYR A 26 -4.24 -21.07 -3.46
C TYR A 26 -2.73 -21.33 -3.62
N THR A 27 -1.93 -20.81 -2.68
CA THR A 27 -0.48 -20.85 -2.82
C THR A 27 0.21 -20.77 -1.45
N GLU A 28 1.51 -21.09 -1.42
CA GLU A 28 2.32 -20.92 -0.22
C GLU A 28 2.41 -19.43 0.16
N CYS A 29 1.96 -19.08 1.36
CA CYS A 29 2.01 -17.73 1.88
C CYS A 29 2.93 -17.64 3.09
N VAL A 30 3.82 -16.65 3.08
CA VAL A 30 4.64 -16.26 4.25
C VAL A 30 4.24 -14.85 4.66
N VAL A 31 3.99 -14.65 5.94
CA VAL A 31 3.61 -13.35 6.49
C VAL A 31 4.77 -12.78 7.29
N ILE A 32 5.21 -11.57 6.91
CA ILE A 32 6.15 -10.75 7.70
C ILE A 32 5.53 -9.35 7.80
N ALA A 33 5.18 -8.93 9.01
CA ALA A 33 4.49 -7.67 9.23
C ALA A 33 5.00 -6.94 10.48
N PRO A 34 4.81 -5.63 10.59
CA PRO A 34 5.17 -4.86 11.78
C PRO A 34 4.49 -5.39 13.04
N ASP A 35 5.16 -5.28 14.17
CA ASP A 35 4.66 -5.65 15.50
C ASP A 35 3.46 -4.79 15.96
N GLN A 36 3.32 -3.61 15.39
CA GLN A 36 2.29 -2.62 15.70
C GLN A 36 1.94 -1.79 14.47
N ASP A 37 0.88 -0.98 14.56
CA ASP A 37 0.49 -0.02 13.52
C ASP A 37 1.64 0.95 13.20
N LYS A 38 1.93 1.07 11.90
CA LYS A 38 2.95 1.93 11.28
C LYS A 38 2.34 2.84 10.21
N SER A 39 1.06 3.19 10.34
CA SER A 39 0.39 4.10 9.41
C SER A 39 1.20 5.38 9.18
N GLY A 40 1.35 5.78 7.93
CA GLY A 40 2.13 6.96 7.54
C GLY A 40 3.65 6.75 7.53
N ALA A 41 4.16 5.53 7.69
CA ALA A 41 5.59 5.24 7.67
C ALA A 41 6.24 5.43 6.29
N SER A 42 5.47 5.45 5.21
CA SER A 42 6.01 5.55 3.85
C SER A 42 7.06 4.45 3.56
N SER A 43 7.98 4.70 2.63
CA SER A 43 9.07 3.79 2.26
C SER A 43 10.30 3.93 3.16
N SER A 44 10.11 4.15 4.47
CA SER A 44 11.23 4.31 5.39
C SER A 44 11.86 2.97 5.77
N LEU A 45 13.20 2.98 5.85
CA LEU A 45 14.02 1.90 6.39
C LEU A 45 14.53 2.26 7.79
N THR A 46 14.55 1.29 8.70
CA THR A 46 15.11 1.43 10.03
C THR A 46 16.62 1.15 9.99
N LEU A 47 17.44 2.21 10.05
CA LEU A 47 18.90 2.13 9.95
C LEU A 47 19.63 2.47 11.27
N ASP A 48 18.88 2.85 12.29
CA ASP A 48 19.41 3.34 13.58
C ASP A 48 19.48 2.26 14.66
N ARG A 49 18.91 1.08 14.42
CA ARG A 49 18.86 -0.04 15.36
C ARG A 49 18.67 -1.38 14.64
N PRO A 50 19.05 -2.50 15.28
CA PRO A 50 18.73 -3.83 14.72
C PRO A 50 17.24 -4.13 14.79
N LEU A 51 16.77 -4.92 13.83
CA LEU A 51 15.42 -5.44 13.75
C LEU A 51 15.36 -6.88 14.28
N HIS A 52 14.33 -7.21 15.04
CA HIS A 52 14.18 -8.49 15.72
C HIS A 52 12.92 -9.23 15.25
N PRO A 53 13.06 -10.22 14.35
CA PRO A 53 11.93 -11.03 13.91
C PRO A 53 11.51 -12.00 15.03
N GLN A 54 10.20 -12.17 15.20
CA GLN A 54 9.60 -13.12 16.15
C GLN A 54 8.54 -13.94 15.40
N THR A 55 8.69 -15.26 15.38
CA THR A 55 7.67 -16.16 14.85
C THR A 55 6.57 -16.35 15.88
N LEU A 56 5.35 -16.02 15.51
CA LEU A 56 4.15 -16.18 16.33
C LEU A 56 3.59 -17.60 16.26
N ALA A 57 2.66 -17.94 17.15
CA ALA A 57 2.06 -19.26 17.22
C ALA A 57 1.32 -19.70 15.94
N ASN A 58 0.81 -18.74 15.16
CA ASN A 58 0.17 -18.97 13.86
C ASN A 58 1.16 -19.05 12.68
N GLY A 59 2.47 -18.99 12.93
CA GLY A 59 3.50 -19.01 11.93
C GLY A 59 3.83 -17.66 11.29
N PHE A 60 3.11 -16.59 11.61
CA PHE A 60 3.42 -15.25 11.13
C PHE A 60 4.70 -14.72 11.79
N ILE A 61 5.46 -13.93 11.05
CA ILE A 61 6.67 -13.28 11.55
C ILE A 61 6.35 -11.82 11.87
N SER A 62 6.46 -11.47 13.13
CA SER A 62 6.35 -10.09 13.63
C SER A 62 7.72 -9.42 13.61
N LEU A 63 7.80 -8.16 13.21
CA LEU A 63 9.05 -7.39 13.15
C LEU A 63 8.86 -6.03 13.82
N ASN A 64 9.83 -5.61 14.66
CA ASN A 64 9.84 -4.27 15.27
C ASN A 64 10.32 -3.17 14.30
N GLY A 65 9.83 -3.20 13.08
CA GLY A 65 10.21 -2.35 11.96
C GLY A 65 9.03 -1.72 11.22
N THR A 66 9.32 -1.13 10.07
CA THR A 66 8.33 -0.59 9.13
C THR A 66 7.82 -1.69 8.19
N PRO A 67 6.73 -1.46 7.43
CA PRO A 67 6.31 -2.36 6.36
C PRO A 67 7.41 -2.62 5.32
N THR A 68 8.16 -1.58 4.97
CA THR A 68 9.31 -1.68 4.06
C THR A 68 10.40 -2.58 4.64
N ASP A 69 10.73 -2.44 5.93
CA ASP A 69 11.70 -3.32 6.61
C ASP A 69 11.27 -4.79 6.56
N CYS A 70 9.98 -5.06 6.78
CA CYS A 70 9.43 -6.42 6.76
C CYS A 70 9.67 -7.11 5.41
N VAL A 71 9.32 -6.41 4.32
CA VAL A 71 9.52 -6.93 2.97
C VAL A 71 11.00 -6.99 2.61
N HIS A 72 11.77 -5.93 2.95
CA HIS A 72 13.21 -5.86 2.70
C HIS A 72 13.96 -7.04 3.29
N LEU A 73 13.73 -7.34 4.57
CA LEU A 73 14.36 -8.49 5.22
C LEU A 73 13.87 -9.82 4.64
N GLY A 74 12.58 -9.92 4.32
CA GLY A 74 12.01 -11.11 3.69
C GLY A 74 12.66 -11.45 2.35
N LEU A 75 12.99 -10.44 1.55
CA LEU A 75 13.65 -10.61 0.25
C LEU A 75 15.16 -10.80 0.35
N ASN A 76 15.81 -10.26 1.41
CA ASN A 76 17.26 -10.18 1.49
C ASN A 76 17.87 -11.08 2.60
N GLY A 77 17.28 -12.23 2.87
CA GLY A 77 17.93 -13.27 3.66
C GLY A 77 17.22 -13.75 4.93
N LEU A 78 16.10 -13.15 5.34
CA LEU A 78 15.31 -13.69 6.46
C LEU A 78 14.59 -14.99 6.05
N LEU A 79 14.19 -15.11 4.78
CA LEU A 79 13.58 -16.31 4.24
C LEU A 79 14.62 -17.16 3.51
N GLU A 80 14.59 -18.47 3.73
CA GLU A 80 15.50 -19.43 3.04
C GLU A 80 15.28 -19.49 1.52
N ARG A 81 14.03 -19.24 1.08
CA ARG A 81 13.65 -19.19 -0.33
C ARG A 81 12.96 -17.87 -0.62
N GLU A 82 13.42 -17.17 -1.66
CA GLU A 82 12.84 -15.93 -2.15
C GLU A 82 11.38 -16.14 -2.56
N PRO A 83 10.46 -15.21 -2.21
CA PRO A 83 9.10 -15.24 -2.71
C PRO A 83 9.04 -14.84 -4.19
N ASP A 84 8.00 -15.29 -4.88
CA ASP A 84 7.74 -14.95 -6.28
C ASP A 84 7.03 -13.58 -6.43
N MET A 85 6.32 -13.14 -5.39
CA MET A 85 5.46 -11.95 -5.39
C MET A 85 5.34 -11.36 -3.98
N VAL A 86 5.16 -10.04 -3.90
CA VAL A 86 4.74 -9.34 -2.68
C VAL A 86 3.30 -8.91 -2.81
N VAL A 87 2.50 -9.18 -1.78
CA VAL A 87 1.12 -8.72 -1.64
C VAL A 87 0.97 -8.01 -0.30
N SER A 88 0.63 -6.73 -0.32
CA SER A 88 0.50 -5.91 0.87
C SER A 88 -0.96 -5.56 1.16
N GLY A 89 -1.37 -5.62 2.42
CA GLY A 89 -2.70 -5.26 2.89
C GLY A 89 -3.36 -6.37 3.71
N ILE A 90 -4.69 -6.40 3.80
CA ILE A 90 -5.63 -5.37 3.33
C ILE A 90 -5.63 -4.21 4.32
N ASN A 91 -5.23 -3.03 3.88
CA ASN A 91 -5.24 -1.83 4.70
C ASN A 91 -6.67 -1.39 5.03
N LEU A 92 -6.95 -1.10 6.31
CA LEU A 92 -8.23 -0.52 6.73
C LEU A 92 -8.19 1.00 6.61
N GLY A 93 -8.36 1.47 5.41
CA GLY A 93 -8.29 2.85 4.95
C GLY A 93 -7.90 2.91 3.49
N ALA A 94 -8.35 3.92 2.77
CA ALA A 94 -8.01 4.11 1.36
C ALA A 94 -6.58 4.62 1.19
N ASN A 95 -5.95 4.27 0.07
CA ASN A 95 -4.70 4.85 -0.41
C ASN A 95 -4.95 5.41 -1.82
N LEU A 96 -5.56 6.60 -1.88
CA LEU A 96 -6.02 7.27 -3.10
C LEU A 96 -5.19 8.53 -3.37
N GLY A 97 -4.96 8.81 -4.66
CA GLY A 97 -4.26 10.03 -5.08
C GLY A 97 -2.91 10.18 -4.38
N ASP A 98 -2.65 11.36 -3.84
CA ASP A 98 -1.37 11.70 -3.17
C ASP A 98 -1.11 10.90 -1.89
N ASP A 99 -2.12 10.22 -1.32
CA ASP A 99 -1.95 9.40 -0.12
C ASP A 99 -0.92 8.27 -0.33
N VAL A 100 -0.75 7.81 -1.56
CA VAL A 100 0.25 6.78 -1.91
C VAL A 100 1.67 7.17 -1.51
N LEU A 101 1.97 8.47 -1.36
CA LEU A 101 3.29 8.97 -0.94
C LEU A 101 3.61 8.60 0.52
N TYR A 102 2.59 8.49 1.35
CA TYR A 102 2.72 8.24 2.79
C TYR A 102 2.34 6.82 3.18
N SER A 103 1.74 6.06 2.26
CA SER A 103 1.21 4.72 2.52
C SER A 103 2.30 3.70 2.79
N GLY A 104 2.25 3.06 3.97
CA GLY A 104 3.07 1.91 4.30
C GLY A 104 2.65 0.66 3.52
N THR A 105 1.36 0.51 3.22
CA THR A 105 0.83 -0.59 2.40
C THR A 105 1.42 -0.54 0.98
N VAL A 106 1.37 0.64 0.34
CA VAL A 106 1.95 0.83 -1.00
C VAL A 106 3.47 0.67 -0.95
N ALA A 107 4.13 1.18 0.10
CA ALA A 107 5.57 1.06 0.28
C ALA A 107 6.05 -0.38 0.40
N ALA A 108 5.34 -1.23 1.14
CA ALA A 108 5.64 -2.67 1.23
C ALA A 108 5.55 -3.35 -0.15
N ALA A 109 4.51 -3.04 -0.93
CA ALA A 109 4.38 -3.56 -2.29
C ALA A 109 5.51 -3.05 -3.22
N LEU A 110 5.88 -1.77 -3.10
CA LEU A 110 6.99 -1.17 -3.86
C LEU A 110 8.34 -1.81 -3.52
N GLU A 111 8.54 -2.31 -2.31
CA GLU A 111 9.78 -3.03 -1.94
C GLU A 111 9.91 -4.36 -2.68
N GLY A 112 8.80 -4.98 -3.11
CA GLY A 112 8.77 -6.14 -3.99
C GLY A 112 9.21 -5.92 -5.44
N ARG A 113 9.63 -4.72 -5.80
CA ARG A 113 9.98 -4.27 -7.17
C ARG A 113 11.06 -5.07 -7.89
N PHE A 114 11.85 -5.83 -7.17
CA PHE A 114 12.94 -6.65 -7.75
C PHE A 114 12.45 -8.02 -8.21
N LEU A 115 11.26 -8.41 -7.80
CA LEU A 115 10.66 -9.69 -8.20
C LEU A 115 10.14 -9.62 -9.65
N GLN A 116 10.04 -10.79 -10.27
CA GLN A 116 9.61 -10.91 -11.67
C GLN A 116 8.11 -10.65 -11.86
N ARG A 117 7.33 -10.84 -10.80
CA ARG A 117 5.87 -10.66 -10.82
C ARG A 117 5.49 -9.27 -10.26
N PRO A 118 4.40 -8.66 -10.75
CA PRO A 118 3.91 -7.40 -10.19
C PRO A 118 3.50 -7.60 -8.72
N SER A 119 3.76 -6.60 -7.90
CA SER A 119 3.29 -6.55 -6.52
C SER A 119 1.92 -5.88 -6.43
N PHE A 120 1.14 -6.26 -5.41
CA PHE A 120 -0.17 -5.68 -5.15
C PHE A 120 -0.20 -4.97 -3.79
N ALA A 121 -0.86 -3.81 -3.75
CA ALA A 121 -1.22 -3.11 -2.53
C ALA A 121 -2.75 -3.02 -2.46
N PHE A 122 -3.36 -3.70 -1.48
CA PHE A 122 -4.81 -3.74 -1.30
C PHE A 122 -5.25 -2.83 -0.15
N SER A 123 -6.22 -1.96 -0.43
CA SER A 123 -6.79 -1.03 0.53
C SER A 123 -8.31 -1.09 0.49
N PHE A 124 -8.94 -1.07 1.66
CA PHE A 124 -10.37 -1.13 1.85
C PHE A 124 -10.88 0.21 2.36
N LEU A 125 -11.93 0.77 1.74
CA LEU A 125 -12.43 2.11 2.02
C LEU A 125 -13.25 2.17 3.32
N SER A 126 -12.76 1.58 4.39
CA SER A 126 -13.36 1.68 5.72
C SER A 126 -12.34 1.32 6.79
N ARG A 127 -12.46 1.95 7.94
CA ARG A 127 -11.77 1.51 9.17
C ARG A 127 -12.56 0.45 9.94
N GLN A 128 -13.80 0.18 9.53
CA GLN A 128 -14.65 -0.87 10.10
C GLN A 128 -14.72 -2.03 9.10
N PRO A 129 -14.55 -3.28 9.55
CA PRO A 129 -14.40 -4.43 8.65
C PRO A 129 -15.73 -5.05 8.19
N ASP A 130 -16.84 -4.29 8.08
CA ASP A 130 -18.17 -4.83 7.82
C ASP A 130 -18.26 -5.66 6.53
N ASN A 131 -17.62 -5.21 5.45
CA ASN A 131 -17.57 -5.93 4.16
C ASN A 131 -16.14 -6.33 3.79
N LEU A 132 -15.28 -6.65 4.75
CA LEU A 132 -13.89 -7.04 4.49
C LEU A 132 -13.79 -8.29 3.61
N ALA A 133 -14.80 -9.17 3.66
CA ALA A 133 -14.88 -10.33 2.78
C ALA A 133 -14.92 -9.95 1.29
N THR A 134 -15.53 -8.81 0.94
CA THR A 134 -15.50 -8.26 -0.43
C THR A 134 -14.07 -7.91 -0.85
N ALA A 135 -13.31 -7.26 0.04
CA ALA A 135 -11.92 -6.93 -0.25
C ALA A 135 -11.05 -8.19 -0.39
N ALA A 136 -11.23 -9.18 0.47
CA ALA A 136 -10.56 -10.47 0.40
C ALA A 136 -10.88 -11.22 -0.90
N HIS A 137 -12.13 -11.18 -1.35
CA HIS A 137 -12.55 -11.76 -2.64
C HIS A 137 -11.80 -11.12 -3.82
N TYR A 138 -11.75 -9.78 -3.89
CA TYR A 138 -11.05 -9.10 -4.98
C TYR A 138 -9.53 -9.28 -4.90
N ALA A 139 -8.96 -9.34 -3.71
CA ALA A 139 -7.55 -9.65 -3.54
C ALA A 139 -7.22 -11.05 -4.12
N ARG A 140 -8.03 -12.06 -3.80
CA ARG A 140 -7.88 -13.40 -4.35
C ARG A 140 -8.03 -13.42 -5.87
N LEU A 141 -9.11 -12.83 -6.38
CA LEU A 141 -9.41 -12.78 -7.82
C LEU A 141 -8.25 -12.19 -8.63
N LEU A 142 -7.71 -11.04 -8.17
CA LEU A 142 -6.65 -10.33 -8.88
C LEU A 142 -5.29 -11.03 -8.77
N VAL A 143 -4.98 -11.60 -7.61
CA VAL A 143 -3.75 -12.38 -7.43
C VAL A 143 -3.78 -13.67 -8.26
N GLU A 144 -4.90 -14.36 -8.37
CA GLU A 144 -5.02 -15.53 -9.26
C GLU A 144 -4.85 -15.17 -10.74
N ALA A 145 -5.38 -14.04 -11.15
CA ALA A 145 -5.33 -13.58 -12.54
C ALA A 145 -3.97 -12.98 -12.97
N HIS A 146 -3.00 -12.83 -12.04
CA HIS A 146 -1.73 -12.12 -12.30
C HIS A 146 -0.92 -12.66 -13.48
N GLU A 147 -1.00 -13.95 -13.80
CA GLU A 147 -0.25 -14.56 -14.91
C GLU A 147 -0.68 -14.07 -16.29
N GLN A 148 -1.86 -13.44 -16.37
CA GLN A 148 -2.38 -12.83 -17.61
C GLN A 148 -1.91 -11.39 -17.80
N LEU A 149 -1.17 -10.84 -16.80
CA LEU A 149 -0.70 -9.46 -16.85
C LEU A 149 0.65 -9.37 -17.57
N ASP A 150 0.68 -8.63 -18.66
CA ASP A 150 1.91 -8.21 -19.34
C ASP A 150 2.23 -6.77 -18.92
N LEU A 151 2.90 -6.64 -17.78
CA LEU A 151 3.29 -5.35 -17.21
C LEU A 151 4.81 -5.22 -17.14
N PRO A 152 5.34 -4.02 -17.35
CA PRO A 152 6.76 -3.77 -17.19
C PRO A 152 7.24 -4.13 -15.78
N PRO A 153 8.50 -4.59 -15.60
CA PRO A 153 9.11 -4.77 -14.29
C PRO A 153 8.97 -3.53 -13.40
N ARG A 154 8.96 -3.73 -12.09
CA ARG A 154 8.81 -2.66 -11.08
C ARG A 154 7.46 -1.95 -11.10
N THR A 155 6.43 -2.58 -11.64
CA THR A 155 5.05 -2.10 -11.54
C THR A 155 4.41 -2.63 -10.26
N VAL A 156 3.71 -1.75 -9.55
CA VAL A 156 2.86 -2.10 -8.41
C VAL A 156 1.41 -1.75 -8.75
N LEU A 157 0.51 -2.64 -8.43
CA LEU A 157 -0.92 -2.41 -8.60
C LEU A 157 -1.51 -1.93 -7.27
N ASN A 158 -1.87 -0.64 -7.21
CA ASN A 158 -2.58 -0.05 -6.10
C ASN A 158 -4.08 -0.29 -6.28
N VAL A 159 -4.67 -1.11 -5.43
CA VAL A 159 -6.06 -1.55 -5.52
C VAL A 159 -6.84 -1.00 -4.34
N ASN A 160 -7.88 -0.21 -4.63
CA ASN A 160 -8.78 0.32 -3.61
C ASN A 160 -10.18 -0.26 -3.78
N ILE A 161 -10.72 -0.87 -2.72
CA ILE A 161 -11.99 -1.60 -2.72
C ILE A 161 -13.01 -0.83 -1.88
N PRO A 162 -14.17 -0.44 -2.46
CA PRO A 162 -15.26 0.22 -1.71
C PRO A 162 -15.80 -0.67 -0.58
N ASN A 163 -16.24 -0.05 0.53
CA ASN A 163 -16.94 -0.75 1.60
C ASN A 163 -18.40 -1.03 1.20
N LEU A 164 -18.58 -2.02 0.35
CA LEU A 164 -19.87 -2.49 -0.15
C LEU A 164 -19.95 -4.01 -0.09
N PRO A 165 -21.16 -4.58 0.09
CA PRO A 165 -21.40 -6.00 -0.19
C PRO A 165 -20.95 -6.37 -1.61
N LEU A 166 -20.50 -7.60 -1.81
CA LEU A 166 -19.91 -8.06 -3.07
C LEU A 166 -20.85 -7.84 -4.28
N GLU A 167 -22.14 -8.09 -4.08
CA GLU A 167 -23.19 -7.93 -5.11
C GLU A 167 -23.48 -6.46 -5.48
N HIS A 168 -23.00 -5.51 -4.69
CA HIS A 168 -23.14 -4.07 -4.96
C HIS A 168 -21.89 -3.47 -5.60
N ILE A 169 -20.80 -4.21 -5.70
CA ILE A 169 -19.63 -3.76 -6.47
C ILE A 169 -19.95 -3.80 -7.96
N ARG A 170 -19.78 -2.69 -8.63
CA ARG A 170 -20.13 -2.50 -10.04
C ARG A 170 -19.10 -3.06 -11.03
N GLY A 171 -18.00 -3.61 -10.52
CA GLY A 171 -16.89 -4.14 -11.32
C GLY A 171 -15.56 -3.48 -10.97
N ILE A 172 -14.59 -3.59 -11.88
CA ILE A 172 -13.22 -3.08 -11.70
C ILE A 172 -12.97 -2.01 -12.76
N GLN A 173 -12.28 -0.93 -12.38
CA GLN A 173 -11.86 0.13 -13.30
C GLN A 173 -10.34 0.34 -13.22
N LEU A 174 -9.71 0.45 -14.40
CA LEU A 174 -8.37 0.98 -14.53
C LEU A 174 -8.42 2.50 -14.30
N THR A 175 -7.57 2.99 -13.41
CA THR A 175 -7.58 4.37 -12.96
C THR A 175 -6.18 4.99 -13.01
N ARG A 176 -6.13 6.30 -12.93
CA ARG A 176 -4.96 7.08 -12.56
C ARG A 176 -5.13 7.64 -11.15
N LEU A 177 -4.05 8.04 -10.51
CA LEU A 177 -4.13 8.80 -9.27
C LEU A 177 -4.82 10.16 -9.52
N GLY A 178 -5.71 10.51 -8.62
CA GLY A 178 -6.18 11.88 -8.50
C GLY A 178 -5.26 12.71 -7.60
N HIS A 179 -5.71 13.92 -7.22
CA HIS A 179 -4.99 14.81 -6.31
C HIS A 179 -5.90 15.26 -5.17
N ARG A 180 -5.28 15.49 -3.99
CA ARG A 180 -5.98 16.10 -2.87
C ARG A 180 -5.75 17.60 -2.83
N ALA A 181 -6.73 18.32 -2.36
CA ALA A 181 -6.58 19.69 -1.90
C ALA A 181 -5.61 19.73 -0.70
N ARG A 182 -5.06 20.90 -0.44
CA ARG A 182 -4.18 21.11 0.71
C ARG A 182 -4.88 20.68 2.00
N ALA A 183 -4.16 19.95 2.86
CA ALA A 183 -4.64 19.55 4.18
C ALA A 183 -5.03 20.77 5.03
N ALA A 184 -5.96 20.56 5.96
CA ALA A 184 -6.35 21.57 6.94
C ALA A 184 -5.17 21.96 7.86
N ALA A 185 -5.30 23.06 8.58
CA ALA A 185 -4.29 23.51 9.53
C ALA A 185 -4.08 22.45 10.65
N PRO A 186 -2.85 22.27 11.13
CA PRO A 186 -2.58 21.37 12.25
C PRO A 186 -3.38 21.78 13.51
N ILE A 187 -3.82 20.77 14.26
CA ILE A 187 -4.59 20.98 15.49
C ILE A 187 -3.62 21.14 16.66
N ARG A 188 -3.57 22.32 17.25
CA ARG A 188 -2.74 22.57 18.43
C ARG A 188 -3.38 21.96 19.67
N VAL A 189 -2.58 21.23 20.45
CA VAL A 189 -2.95 20.67 21.76
C VAL A 189 -1.92 21.06 22.81
N VAL A 190 -2.30 20.98 24.08
CA VAL A 190 -1.38 21.23 25.20
C VAL A 190 -1.39 20.00 26.10
N ASP A 191 -0.23 19.46 26.43
CA ASP A 191 -0.12 18.32 27.34
C ASP A 191 -0.39 18.74 28.81
N PRO A 192 -0.60 17.78 29.74
CA PRO A 192 -0.83 18.10 31.15
C PRO A 192 0.29 18.88 31.84
N ARG A 193 1.48 18.98 31.23
CA ARG A 193 2.62 19.74 31.72
C ARG A 193 2.75 21.13 31.07
N GLY A 194 1.73 21.54 30.29
CA GLY A 194 1.70 22.85 29.63
C GLY A 194 2.50 22.95 28.33
N ARG A 195 3.05 21.85 27.79
CA ARG A 195 3.83 21.86 26.55
C ARG A 195 2.90 21.78 25.35
N ALA A 196 3.12 22.68 24.39
CA ALA A 196 2.37 22.69 23.14
C ALA A 196 2.85 21.55 22.22
N GLY A 197 1.89 20.89 21.58
CA GLY A 197 2.08 19.93 20.50
C GLY A 197 1.10 20.18 19.36
N TYR A 198 1.26 19.48 18.26
CA TYR A 198 0.39 19.62 17.11
C TYR A 198 0.04 18.24 16.54
N TRP A 199 -1.24 18.01 16.22
CA TRP A 199 -1.66 16.90 15.41
C TRP A 199 -1.67 17.33 13.94
N ILE A 200 -1.13 16.46 13.08
CA ILE A 200 -1.33 16.58 11.62
C ILE A 200 -2.82 16.42 11.35
N ALA A 201 -3.41 17.38 10.65
CA ALA A 201 -4.81 17.32 10.29
C ALA A 201 -5.06 16.26 9.19
N ALA A 202 -6.33 15.90 9.02
CA ALA A 202 -6.75 15.04 7.93
C ALA A 202 -6.33 15.61 6.57
N ALA A 203 -6.06 14.73 5.61
CA ALA A 203 -5.86 15.11 4.22
C ALA A 203 -7.06 15.91 3.69
N GLY A 204 -6.81 16.82 2.75
CA GLY A 204 -7.87 17.57 2.09
C GLY A 204 -8.78 16.69 1.23
N ASP A 205 -9.92 17.26 0.83
CA ASP A 205 -10.83 16.62 -0.12
C ASP A 205 -10.15 16.34 -1.47
N ALA A 206 -10.79 15.54 -2.33
CA ALA A 206 -10.30 15.33 -3.67
C ALA A 206 -10.42 16.62 -4.51
N GLU A 207 -9.30 17.21 -4.90
CA GLU A 207 -9.26 18.37 -5.81
C GLU A 207 -9.38 17.91 -7.27
N ASP A 208 -8.64 16.84 -7.65
CA ASP A 208 -8.82 16.10 -8.88
C ASP A 208 -9.46 14.74 -8.55
N GLY A 209 -10.76 14.73 -8.43
CA GLY A 209 -11.60 13.55 -8.21
C GLY A 209 -12.51 13.24 -9.41
N GLY A 210 -12.20 13.76 -10.61
CA GLY A 210 -13.01 13.58 -11.82
C GLY A 210 -12.91 12.20 -12.43
N ALA A 211 -13.66 12.00 -13.52
CA ALA A 211 -13.70 10.72 -14.25
C ALA A 211 -12.29 10.21 -14.62
N GLY A 212 -12.07 8.91 -14.47
CA GLY A 212 -10.78 8.25 -14.68
C GLY A 212 -9.84 8.25 -13.48
N THR A 213 -10.15 8.97 -12.40
CA THR A 213 -9.37 8.91 -11.16
C THR A 213 -9.81 7.76 -10.27
N ASP A 214 -8.92 7.36 -9.39
CA ASP A 214 -9.15 6.38 -8.33
C ASP A 214 -10.26 6.85 -7.37
N PHE A 215 -10.30 8.15 -7.01
CA PHE A 215 -11.38 8.75 -6.22
C PHE A 215 -12.75 8.55 -6.89
N HIS A 216 -12.85 8.86 -8.18
CA HIS A 216 -14.11 8.73 -8.90
C HIS A 216 -14.59 7.29 -8.96
N ALA A 217 -13.70 6.36 -9.29
CA ALA A 217 -14.05 4.95 -9.42
C ALA A 217 -14.64 4.39 -8.11
N VAL A 218 -13.97 4.60 -6.98
CA VAL A 218 -14.44 4.08 -5.69
C VAL A 218 -15.73 4.74 -5.22
N MET A 219 -15.91 6.03 -5.47
CA MET A 219 -17.16 6.76 -5.18
C MET A 219 -18.35 6.24 -6.01
N GLN A 220 -18.09 5.72 -7.21
CA GLN A 220 -19.11 5.11 -8.06
C GLN A 220 -19.33 3.62 -7.77
N GLY A 221 -18.69 3.05 -6.74
CA GLY A 221 -18.84 1.66 -6.34
C GLY A 221 -18.02 0.66 -7.17
N TYR A 222 -16.99 1.11 -7.87
CA TYR A 222 -16.03 0.25 -8.58
C TYR A 222 -14.78 0.02 -7.74
N VAL A 223 -14.20 -1.16 -7.86
CA VAL A 223 -12.81 -1.40 -7.44
C VAL A 223 -11.90 -0.61 -8.37
N SER A 224 -11.04 0.23 -7.79
CA SER A 224 -10.04 1.00 -8.53
C SER A 224 -8.73 0.22 -8.60
N ILE A 225 -8.12 0.13 -9.78
CA ILE A 225 -6.75 -0.38 -9.96
C ILE A 225 -5.91 0.69 -10.64
N THR A 226 -4.91 1.18 -9.93
CA THR A 226 -3.95 2.17 -10.46
C THR A 226 -2.56 1.53 -10.56
N PRO A 227 -1.97 1.38 -11.75
CA PRO A 227 -0.59 0.94 -11.89
C PRO A 227 0.37 2.06 -11.47
N LEU A 228 1.26 1.75 -10.50
CA LEU A 228 2.25 2.67 -9.98
C LEU A 228 3.65 2.28 -10.42
N ARG A 229 4.51 3.29 -10.63
CA ARG A 229 5.94 3.15 -10.91
C ARG A 229 6.75 3.85 -9.83
N LEU A 230 7.96 3.35 -9.61
CA LEU A 230 8.94 4.00 -8.71
C LEU A 230 9.59 5.22 -9.33
N ASP A 231 9.79 5.19 -10.65
CA ASP A 231 10.45 6.28 -11.34
C ASP A 231 9.58 7.54 -11.30
N ARG A 232 10.07 8.54 -10.58
CA ARG A 232 9.45 9.86 -10.42
C ARG A 232 10.12 10.91 -11.31
N THR A 233 11.01 10.49 -12.21
CA THR A 233 11.69 11.40 -13.14
C THR A 233 10.68 11.98 -14.11
N TYR A 234 10.51 13.29 -14.07
CA TYR A 234 9.67 14.03 -15.03
C TYR A 234 10.44 14.31 -16.31
N GLN A 235 10.48 13.34 -17.22
CA GLN A 235 11.26 13.43 -18.47
C GLN A 235 10.77 14.53 -19.39
N ASP A 236 9.47 14.81 -19.44
CA ASP A 236 8.89 15.87 -20.27
C ASP A 236 9.41 17.27 -19.88
N GLY A 237 9.91 17.43 -18.65
CA GLY A 237 10.53 18.66 -18.17
C GLY A 237 11.98 18.87 -18.60
N PHE A 238 12.65 17.87 -19.18
CA PHE A 238 14.09 17.94 -19.48
C PHE A 238 14.44 19.04 -20.48
N SER A 239 13.63 19.22 -21.52
CA SER A 239 13.86 20.26 -22.51
C SER A 239 13.89 21.67 -21.90
N SER A 240 12.89 21.98 -21.09
CA SER A 240 12.79 23.28 -20.40
C SER A 240 13.94 23.49 -19.42
N LEU A 241 14.33 22.42 -18.69
CA LEU A 241 15.43 22.47 -17.74
C LEU A 241 16.77 22.67 -18.44
N ASN A 242 17.01 21.98 -19.57
CA ASN A 242 18.24 22.16 -20.36
C ASN A 242 18.36 23.59 -20.86
N THR A 243 17.30 24.18 -21.41
CA THR A 243 17.32 25.58 -21.84
C THR A 243 17.66 26.54 -20.69
N TRP A 244 17.09 26.28 -19.48
CA TRP A 244 17.40 27.07 -18.31
C TRP A 244 18.89 26.94 -17.88
N LEU A 245 19.43 25.70 -17.89
CA LEU A 245 20.82 25.42 -17.53
C LEU A 245 21.82 26.10 -18.51
N GLU A 246 21.54 26.10 -19.82
CA GLU A 246 22.33 26.77 -20.82
C GLU A 246 22.43 28.28 -20.58
N GLY A 247 21.41 28.90 -19.98
CA GLY A 247 21.40 30.30 -19.61
C GLY A 247 22.19 30.66 -18.35
N LEU A 248 22.75 29.65 -17.64
CA LEU A 248 23.57 29.88 -16.44
C LEU A 248 25.09 29.96 -16.69
N HIS A 249 25.50 29.82 -17.94
CA HIS A 249 26.93 29.85 -18.37
C HIS A 249 27.29 31.11 -19.14
#